data_b85ff83c4d2659872de978e03a6ebc77
#
_entry.id   b85ff83c4d2659872de978e03a6ebc77
#
_cell.length_a   1.000
_cell.length_b   1.000
_cell.length_c   1.000
_cell.angle_alpha   90.00
_cell.angle_beta   90.00
_cell.angle_gamma   90.00
#
_symmetry.space_group_name_H-M   'P 1'
#
loop_
_entity.id
_entity.type
_entity.pdbx_description
1 polymer ?
#
loop_
_entity_poly.entity_id
_entity_poly.type
_entity_poly.pdbx_seq_one_letter_code
_entity_poly.pdbx_strand_id
1 'polypeptide(L)'
;MKVFALITLLMIGATGCGIFKKKNSELKSVKIEGTVHKPYCGGAKPSPDVAAGYFESMKFAEYKLYQGADYTEKSEYLQEVRMDISGVVKLQLAPGDYFLLRADKTLSMDQFIALNGPVEEKLYSKSENSCFQEWMRTADLKFTVVNDTVIEFRENAKCWVGTNPCIKYIGPPAP
;
A
#
# COMPACT_ATOMS: atom_id res chain seq x y z
N MET A 1 22.41 54.97 59.97
CA MET A 1 22.97 54.00 59.00
C MET A 1 22.20 52.70 59.16
N LYS A 2 21.31 52.36 58.23
CA LYS A 2 20.50 51.12 58.22
C LYS A 2 21.04 50.23 57.11
N VAL A 3 21.57 49.07 57.47
CA VAL A 3 22.06 48.06 56.53
C VAL A 3 20.92 47.17 56.14
N PHE A 4 20.49 47.20 54.89
CA PHE A 4 19.52 46.26 54.32
C PHE A 4 20.24 45.00 53.81
N ALA A 5 19.98 43.86 54.48
CA ALA A 5 20.40 42.55 54.01
C ALA A 5 19.45 42.04 52.92
N LEU A 6 19.93 41.87 51.72
CA LEU A 6 19.20 41.32 50.58
C LEU A 6 19.38 39.80 50.61
N ILE A 7 18.30 39.08 50.98
CA ILE A 7 18.26 37.61 50.92
C ILE A 7 17.81 37.20 49.51
N THR A 8 18.74 36.70 48.71
CA THR A 8 18.46 36.16 47.40
C THR A 8 18.06 34.68 47.51
N LEU A 9 16.78 34.42 47.36
CA LEU A 9 16.21 33.05 47.37
C LEU A 9 16.47 32.38 45.99
N LEU A 10 17.43 31.43 45.92
CA LEU A 10 17.71 30.64 44.75
C LEU A 10 16.63 29.54 44.58
N MET A 11 15.67 29.74 43.69
CA MET A 11 14.74 28.70 43.28
C MET A 11 15.47 27.74 42.30
N ILE A 12 15.91 26.58 42.80
CA ILE A 12 16.40 25.49 42.00
C ILE A 12 15.21 24.77 41.41
N GLY A 13 14.84 25.16 40.18
CA GLY A 13 13.84 24.43 39.36
C GLY A 13 14.43 23.12 38.91
N ALA A 14 14.01 22.02 39.56
CA ALA A 14 14.26 20.66 39.05
C ALA A 14 13.44 20.43 37.79
N THR A 15 14.03 20.75 36.62
CA THR A 15 13.51 20.30 35.32
C THR A 15 13.72 18.81 35.22
N GLY A 16 12.70 18.04 35.61
CA GLY A 16 12.63 16.61 35.35
C GLY A 16 12.61 16.35 33.85
N CYS A 17 13.78 16.14 33.24
CA CYS A 17 13.87 15.53 31.92
C CYS A 17 13.30 14.11 31.99
N GLY A 18 12.00 13.99 31.70
CA GLY A 18 11.38 12.71 31.41
C GLY A 18 12.04 12.10 30.18
N ILE A 19 13.04 11.26 30.42
CA ILE A 19 13.63 10.42 29.37
C ILE A 19 12.53 9.44 28.95
N PHE A 20 11.75 9.80 27.92
CA PHE A 20 10.93 8.84 27.22
C PHE A 20 11.85 7.78 26.64
N LYS A 21 12.08 6.68 27.36
CA LYS A 21 12.69 5.48 26.82
C LYS A 21 11.80 5.04 25.65
N LYS A 22 12.18 5.40 24.42
CA LYS A 22 11.61 4.80 23.21
C LYS A 22 11.80 3.30 23.39
N LYS A 23 10.71 2.57 23.67
CA LYS A 23 10.73 1.13 23.82
C LYS A 23 11.29 0.59 22.50
N ASN A 24 12.52 0.10 22.50
CA ASN A 24 13.08 -0.59 21.33
C ASN A 24 12.19 -1.82 21.10
N SER A 25 11.16 -1.66 20.29
CA SER A 25 10.38 -2.81 19.83
C SER A 25 11.28 -3.62 18.92
N GLU A 26 11.49 -4.87 19.29
CA GLU A 26 12.24 -5.82 18.49
C GLU A 26 11.58 -5.93 17.11
N LEU A 27 12.36 -5.70 16.04
CA LEU A 27 11.86 -5.82 14.68
C LEU A 27 11.56 -7.28 14.36
N LYS A 28 10.48 -7.51 13.65
CA LYS A 28 10.02 -8.82 13.18
C LYS A 28 10.26 -8.95 11.69
N SER A 29 10.63 -10.15 11.27
CA SER A 29 10.81 -10.49 9.87
C SER A 29 9.45 -10.74 9.22
N VAL A 30 9.10 -9.94 8.22
CA VAL A 30 7.86 -10.07 7.45
C VAL A 30 8.22 -10.39 6.01
N LYS A 31 7.76 -11.55 5.52
CA LYS A 31 7.88 -11.94 4.11
C LYS A 31 6.51 -11.79 3.45
N ILE A 32 6.42 -11.05 2.37
CA ILE A 32 5.19 -10.91 1.58
C ILE A 32 5.41 -11.61 0.24
N GLU A 33 4.50 -12.51 -0.13
CA GLU A 33 4.50 -13.28 -1.37
C GLU A 33 3.31 -12.85 -2.22
N GLY A 34 3.57 -12.07 -3.28
CA GLY A 34 2.56 -11.47 -4.14
C GLY A 34 2.28 -12.28 -5.39
N THR A 35 1.00 -12.57 -5.63
CA THR A 35 0.51 -13.20 -6.86
C THR A 35 -0.71 -12.48 -7.41
N VAL A 36 -0.85 -12.46 -8.72
CA VAL A 36 -2.04 -11.96 -9.42
C VAL A 36 -2.71 -13.09 -10.16
N HIS A 37 -4.00 -13.29 -9.92
CA HIS A 37 -4.83 -14.18 -10.70
C HIS A 37 -5.22 -13.50 -12.01
N LYS A 38 -4.89 -14.12 -13.13
CA LYS A 38 -5.26 -13.68 -14.48
C LYS A 38 -6.35 -14.60 -15.01
N PRO A 39 -7.57 -14.10 -15.25
CA PRO A 39 -8.65 -14.89 -15.80
C PRO A 39 -8.36 -15.24 -17.26
N TYR A 40 -9.00 -16.27 -17.75
CA TYR A 40 -9.05 -16.53 -19.18
C TYR A 40 -9.82 -15.42 -19.91
N CYS A 41 -9.17 -14.79 -20.89
CA CYS A 41 -9.73 -13.66 -21.65
C CYS A 41 -9.90 -13.97 -23.15
N GLY A 42 -9.81 -15.23 -23.55
CA GLY A 42 -9.97 -15.64 -24.95
C GLY A 42 -11.42 -15.81 -25.39
N GLY A 43 -11.68 -15.89 -26.69
CA GLY A 43 -13.02 -16.02 -27.28
C GLY A 43 -13.48 -17.47 -27.49
N ALA A 44 -12.57 -18.42 -27.73
CA ALA A 44 -12.92 -19.82 -27.91
C ALA A 44 -13.31 -20.48 -26.58
N LYS A 45 -14.19 -21.51 -26.64
CA LYS A 45 -14.56 -22.26 -25.44
C LYS A 45 -13.34 -22.99 -24.86
N PRO A 46 -12.79 -22.60 -23.72
CA PRO A 46 -11.58 -23.19 -23.15
C PRO A 46 -11.90 -24.56 -22.52
N SER A 47 -10.87 -25.37 -22.31
CA SER A 47 -10.95 -26.49 -21.36
C SER A 47 -11.18 -25.97 -19.94
N PRO A 48 -11.70 -26.78 -19.01
CA PRO A 48 -11.93 -26.36 -17.63
C PRO A 48 -10.70 -25.78 -16.95
N ASP A 49 -9.50 -26.33 -17.18
CA ASP A 49 -8.25 -25.88 -16.59
C ASP A 49 -7.84 -24.49 -17.10
N VAL A 50 -8.04 -24.23 -18.40
CA VAL A 50 -7.76 -22.92 -19.03
C VAL A 50 -8.81 -21.88 -18.59
N ALA A 51 -10.06 -22.30 -18.45
CA ALA A 51 -11.14 -21.43 -17.98
C ALA A 51 -10.91 -20.89 -16.57
N ALA A 52 -10.24 -21.67 -15.71
CA ALA A 52 -9.87 -21.27 -14.35
C ALA A 52 -8.88 -20.09 -14.31
N GLY A 53 -8.20 -19.78 -15.42
CA GLY A 53 -7.14 -18.80 -15.44
C GLY A 53 -5.85 -19.33 -14.77
N TYR A 54 -4.93 -18.44 -14.48
CA TYR A 54 -3.65 -18.80 -13.85
C TYR A 54 -3.15 -17.72 -12.88
N PHE A 55 -2.26 -18.12 -11.97
CA PHE A 55 -1.58 -17.21 -11.07
C PHE A 55 -0.20 -16.86 -11.62
N GLU A 56 0.14 -15.58 -11.55
CA GLU A 56 1.45 -15.06 -11.92
C GLU A 56 2.04 -14.29 -10.73
N SER A 57 3.36 -14.39 -10.52
CA SER A 57 4.05 -13.60 -9.51
C SER A 57 3.96 -12.11 -9.81
N MET A 58 3.79 -11.28 -8.81
CA MET A 58 3.81 -9.81 -8.91
C MET A 58 5.24 -9.29 -9.09
N LYS A 59 5.87 -9.62 -10.23
CA LYS A 59 7.26 -9.27 -10.53
C LYS A 59 7.46 -7.77 -10.55
N PHE A 60 8.41 -7.28 -9.75
CA PHE A 60 8.82 -5.88 -9.69
C PHE A 60 7.68 -4.89 -9.35
N ALA A 61 6.58 -5.38 -8.81
CA ALA A 61 5.48 -4.51 -8.38
C ALA A 61 5.95 -3.57 -7.27
N GLU A 62 5.56 -2.30 -7.36
CA GLU A 62 6.01 -1.23 -6.48
C GLU A 62 4.85 -0.73 -5.61
N TYR A 63 5.12 -0.64 -4.32
CA TYR A 63 4.17 -0.20 -3.31
C TYR A 63 4.81 0.81 -2.37
N LYS A 64 3.99 1.57 -1.68
CA LYS A 64 4.37 2.36 -0.50
C LYS A 64 3.83 1.68 0.74
N LEU A 65 4.70 1.50 1.73
CA LEU A 65 4.36 0.96 3.03
C LEU A 65 4.00 2.10 3.99
N TYR A 66 2.88 1.94 4.65
CA TYR A 66 2.39 2.86 5.67
C TYR A 66 2.14 2.12 6.98
N GLN A 67 2.27 2.85 8.10
CA GLN A 67 1.83 2.38 9.40
C GLN A 67 0.39 2.81 9.66
N GLY A 68 -0.43 1.90 10.17
CA GLY A 68 -1.84 2.11 10.47
C GLY A 68 -2.74 1.04 9.86
N ALA A 69 -4.02 1.05 10.21
CA ALA A 69 -5.01 0.08 9.72
C ALA A 69 -5.61 0.48 8.36
N ASP A 70 -5.66 1.78 8.07
CA ASP A 70 -6.27 2.35 6.86
C ASP A 70 -5.54 3.59 6.38
N TYR A 71 -5.69 3.88 5.06
CA TYR A 71 -5.15 5.09 4.48
C TYR A 71 -5.94 6.33 4.91
N THR A 72 -5.22 7.29 5.47
CA THR A 72 -5.69 8.65 5.74
C THR A 72 -4.65 9.65 5.25
N GLU A 73 -5.01 10.91 5.11
CA GLU A 73 -4.03 11.96 4.75
C GLU A 73 -2.92 12.15 5.79
N LYS A 74 -3.11 11.59 7.00
CA LYS A 74 -2.16 11.61 8.12
C LYS A 74 -1.44 10.28 8.32
N SER A 75 -1.64 9.31 7.42
CA SER A 75 -0.97 8.01 7.52
C SER A 75 0.54 8.16 7.41
N GLU A 76 1.27 7.55 8.33
CA GLU A 76 2.73 7.63 8.36
C GLU A 76 3.32 6.77 7.25
N TYR A 77 3.90 7.43 6.25
CA TYR A 77 4.69 6.77 5.21
C TYR A 77 6.03 6.30 5.80
N LEU A 78 6.37 5.04 5.59
CA LEU A 78 7.60 4.46 6.10
C LEU A 78 8.66 4.30 5.00
N GLN A 79 8.34 3.61 3.91
CA GLN A 79 9.29 3.32 2.84
C GLN A 79 8.62 2.83 1.55
N GLU A 80 9.39 2.86 0.47
CA GLU A 80 9.03 2.16 -0.77
C GLU A 80 9.34 0.67 -0.64
N VAL A 81 8.46 -0.14 -1.24
CA VAL A 81 8.54 -1.60 -1.25
C VAL A 81 8.49 -2.05 -2.69
N ARG A 82 9.50 -2.78 -3.13
CA ARG A 82 9.54 -3.39 -4.47
C ARG A 82 9.67 -4.89 -4.35
N MET A 83 8.77 -5.61 -4.98
CA MET A 83 8.84 -7.07 -5.07
C MET A 83 9.97 -7.48 -6.01
N ASP A 84 10.58 -8.62 -5.75
CA ASP A 84 11.60 -9.20 -6.60
C ASP A 84 10.98 -9.90 -7.84
N ILE A 85 11.82 -10.58 -8.64
CA ILE A 85 11.37 -11.33 -9.82
C ILE A 85 10.43 -12.49 -9.48
N SER A 86 10.45 -12.96 -8.24
CA SER A 86 9.58 -14.04 -7.75
C SER A 86 8.28 -13.49 -7.13
N GLY A 87 8.10 -12.17 -7.09
CA GLY A 87 6.97 -11.51 -6.43
C GLY A 87 7.10 -11.51 -4.91
N VAL A 88 8.33 -11.54 -4.38
CA VAL A 88 8.59 -11.62 -2.94
C VAL A 88 9.29 -10.36 -2.47
N VAL A 89 8.93 -9.91 -1.26
CA VAL A 89 9.67 -8.88 -0.52
C VAL A 89 9.83 -9.30 0.93
N LYS A 90 10.97 -8.91 1.54
CA LYS A 90 11.29 -9.14 2.95
C LYS A 90 11.49 -7.81 3.65
N LEU A 91 10.79 -7.62 4.76
CA LEU A 91 10.79 -6.39 5.55
C LEU A 91 11.16 -6.69 7.00
N GLN A 92 11.67 -5.68 7.70
CA GLN A 92 11.90 -5.70 9.13
C GLN A 92 11.01 -4.63 9.76
N LEU A 93 9.97 -5.04 10.48
CA LEU A 93 8.94 -4.14 11.00
C LEU A 93 8.75 -4.34 12.52
N ALA A 94 8.46 -3.25 13.21
CA ALA A 94 8.00 -3.33 14.59
C ALA A 94 6.62 -3.97 14.66
N PRO A 95 6.21 -4.56 15.79
CA PRO A 95 4.81 -4.98 15.98
C PRO A 95 3.84 -3.82 15.77
N GLY A 96 2.76 -4.06 15.01
CA GLY A 96 1.77 -3.03 14.66
C GLY A 96 0.96 -3.36 13.42
N ASP A 97 0.06 -2.46 13.06
CA ASP A 97 -0.76 -2.54 11.86
C ASP A 97 -0.09 -1.78 10.71
N TYR A 98 -0.16 -2.36 9.52
CA TYR A 98 0.47 -1.84 8.31
C TYR A 98 -0.42 -2.05 7.10
N PHE A 99 -0.20 -1.24 6.08
CA PHE A 99 -0.80 -1.48 4.78
C PHE A 99 0.15 -1.08 3.65
N LEU A 100 -0.06 -1.73 2.50
CA LEU A 100 0.56 -1.39 1.24
C LEU A 100 -0.44 -0.64 0.36
N LEU A 101 0.05 0.41 -0.28
CA LEU A 101 -0.65 1.12 -1.32
C LEU A 101 0.22 1.10 -2.57
N ARG A 102 -0.32 0.68 -3.71
CA ARG A 102 0.42 0.62 -4.98
C ARG A 102 0.97 2.01 -5.33
N ALA A 103 2.20 2.06 -5.81
CA ALA A 103 2.91 3.33 -5.99
C ALA A 103 2.17 4.32 -6.90
N ASP A 104 1.52 3.82 -7.98
CA ASP A 104 0.75 4.66 -8.91
C ASP A 104 -0.52 5.28 -8.29
N LYS A 105 -1.11 4.66 -7.25
CA LYS A 105 -2.24 5.22 -6.51
C LYS A 105 -1.89 6.47 -5.69
N THR A 106 -0.62 6.73 -5.48
CA THR A 106 -0.16 7.91 -4.72
C THR A 106 0.11 9.12 -5.62
N LEU A 107 -0.10 8.98 -6.92
CA LEU A 107 0.03 10.06 -7.90
C LEU A 107 -1.22 10.97 -7.90
N SER A 108 -1.08 12.18 -8.42
CA SER A 108 -2.26 12.95 -8.76
C SER A 108 -3.05 12.26 -9.89
N MET A 109 -4.33 12.60 -10.04
CA MET A 109 -5.15 12.02 -11.11
C MET A 109 -4.53 12.26 -12.49
N ASP A 110 -4.00 13.46 -12.73
CA ASP A 110 -3.38 13.81 -14.01
C ASP A 110 -2.11 13.00 -14.26
N GLN A 111 -1.27 12.83 -13.24
CA GLN A 111 -0.07 11.98 -13.30
C GLN A 111 -0.43 10.51 -13.52
N PHE A 112 -1.47 10.02 -12.82
CA PHE A 112 -1.96 8.65 -12.99
C PHE A 112 -2.44 8.42 -14.43
N ILE A 113 -3.21 9.34 -15.00
CA ILE A 113 -3.68 9.26 -16.38
C ILE A 113 -2.51 9.34 -17.36
N ALA A 114 -1.55 10.23 -17.13
CA ALA A 114 -0.37 10.35 -17.99
C ALA A 114 0.49 9.07 -18.01
N LEU A 115 0.63 8.40 -16.87
CA LEU A 115 1.41 7.17 -16.74
C LEU A 115 0.71 5.97 -17.39
N ASN A 116 -0.59 5.84 -17.19
CA ASN A 116 -1.36 4.68 -17.65
C ASN A 116 -1.93 4.85 -19.08
N GLY A 117 -1.71 6.03 -19.68
CA GLY A 117 -2.19 6.39 -21.01
C GLY A 117 -3.68 6.75 -21.05
N PRO A 118 -4.13 7.35 -22.17
CA PRO A 118 -5.54 7.58 -22.38
C PRO A 118 -6.25 6.24 -22.54
N VAL A 119 -7.29 6.05 -21.76
CA VAL A 119 -8.20 4.91 -21.97
C VAL A 119 -8.93 5.17 -23.29
N GLU A 120 -8.72 4.29 -24.26
CA GLU A 120 -9.36 4.41 -25.57
C GLU A 120 -10.88 4.27 -25.40
N GLU A 121 -11.61 5.38 -25.50
CA GLU A 121 -13.05 5.47 -25.17
C GLU A 121 -13.93 4.51 -26.00
N LYS A 122 -13.44 4.06 -27.14
CA LYS A 122 -14.14 3.08 -27.98
C LYS A 122 -14.13 1.66 -27.41
N LEU A 123 -13.11 1.34 -26.61
CA LEU A 123 -12.92 -0.02 -26.06
C LEU A 123 -13.16 -0.10 -24.56
N TYR A 124 -13.16 1.07 -23.88
CA TYR A 124 -13.29 1.12 -22.44
C TYR A 124 -14.31 2.15 -21.99
N SER A 125 -15.05 1.84 -20.96
CA SER A 125 -15.82 2.81 -20.21
C SER A 125 -15.13 3.10 -18.87
N LYS A 126 -15.12 4.37 -18.49
CA LYS A 126 -14.64 4.83 -17.19
C LYS A 126 -15.82 4.97 -16.25
N SER A 127 -15.62 4.58 -14.99
CA SER A 127 -16.52 4.93 -13.91
C SER A 127 -16.37 6.43 -13.56
N GLU A 128 -17.24 6.92 -12.68
CA GLU A 128 -17.16 8.28 -12.16
C GLU A 128 -15.83 8.55 -11.44
N ASN A 129 -15.46 9.82 -11.37
CA ASN A 129 -14.22 10.23 -10.66
C ASN A 129 -14.19 9.80 -9.19
N SER A 130 -15.36 9.68 -8.54
CA SER A 130 -15.50 9.16 -7.19
C SER A 130 -14.93 7.75 -7.04
N CYS A 131 -15.17 6.87 -8.00
CA CYS A 131 -14.60 5.51 -8.00
C CYS A 131 -13.07 5.53 -7.98
N PHE A 132 -12.45 6.37 -8.84
CA PHE A 132 -11.00 6.49 -8.87
C PHE A 132 -10.44 7.06 -7.56
N GLN A 133 -11.09 8.07 -6.99
CA GLN A 133 -10.68 8.66 -5.72
C GLN A 133 -10.74 7.66 -4.57
N GLU A 134 -11.80 6.86 -4.50
CA GLU A 134 -11.95 5.80 -3.51
C GLU A 134 -10.90 4.70 -3.72
N TRP A 135 -10.74 4.22 -4.95
CA TRP A 135 -9.75 3.20 -5.27
C TRP A 135 -8.32 3.65 -4.96
N MET A 136 -7.93 4.88 -5.29
CA MET A 136 -6.60 5.41 -4.99
C MET A 136 -6.32 5.48 -3.47
N ARG A 137 -7.35 5.57 -2.63
CA ARG A 137 -7.24 5.59 -1.17
C ARG A 137 -7.39 4.21 -0.53
N THR A 138 -7.85 3.23 -1.28
CA THR A 138 -8.03 1.87 -0.76
C THR A 138 -6.71 1.12 -0.73
N ALA A 139 -6.31 0.64 0.44
CA ALA A 139 -5.13 -0.19 0.62
C ALA A 139 -5.22 -1.48 -0.22
N ASP A 140 -4.11 -1.85 -0.88
CA ASP A 140 -4.03 -3.08 -1.67
C ASP A 140 -3.81 -4.31 -0.78
N LEU A 141 -3.07 -4.15 0.31
CA LEU A 141 -2.87 -5.16 1.34
C LEU A 141 -2.88 -4.50 2.72
N LYS A 142 -3.61 -5.10 3.68
CA LYS A 142 -3.58 -4.73 5.11
C LYS A 142 -3.08 -5.92 5.90
N PHE A 143 -2.22 -5.69 6.89
CA PHE A 143 -1.69 -6.76 7.72
C PHE A 143 -1.24 -6.25 9.09
N THR A 144 -1.26 -7.16 10.08
CA THR A 144 -0.78 -6.91 11.43
C THR A 144 0.46 -7.73 11.69
N VAL A 145 1.49 -7.09 12.20
CA VAL A 145 2.76 -7.72 12.62
C VAL A 145 2.74 -7.90 14.13
N VAL A 146 2.83 -9.16 14.57
CA VAL A 146 2.99 -9.53 15.99
C VAL A 146 4.30 -10.27 16.18
N ASN A 147 4.59 -11.21 15.28
CA ASN A 147 5.78 -12.07 15.24
C ASN A 147 6.30 -12.13 13.81
N ASP A 148 7.41 -12.86 13.62
CA ASP A 148 7.89 -13.22 12.29
C ASP A 148 6.76 -13.92 11.53
N THR A 149 6.51 -13.49 10.29
CA THR A 149 5.35 -13.95 9.53
C THR A 149 5.59 -14.00 8.03
N VAL A 150 4.83 -14.85 7.35
CA VAL A 150 4.70 -14.87 5.89
C VAL A 150 3.27 -14.48 5.54
N ILE A 151 3.12 -13.54 4.62
CA ILE A 151 1.84 -12.99 4.18
C ILE A 151 1.66 -13.33 2.71
N GLU A 152 0.58 -14.03 2.39
CA GLU A 152 0.15 -14.23 1.01
C GLU A 152 -0.65 -13.01 0.56
N PHE A 153 -0.17 -12.35 -0.48
CA PHE A 153 -0.84 -11.22 -1.10
C PHE A 153 -1.37 -11.63 -2.47
N ARG A 154 -2.69 -11.64 -2.64
CA ARG A 154 -3.34 -12.06 -3.88
C ARG A 154 -4.21 -10.95 -4.44
N GLU A 155 -3.98 -10.59 -5.69
CA GLU A 155 -4.86 -9.71 -6.47
C GLU A 155 -5.59 -10.49 -7.56
N ASN A 156 -6.75 -9.98 -7.99
CA ASN A 156 -7.52 -10.52 -9.10
C ASN A 156 -7.54 -9.50 -10.24
N ALA A 157 -6.89 -9.82 -11.34
CA ALA A 157 -7.00 -9.03 -12.55
C ALA A 157 -8.32 -9.32 -13.26
N LYS A 158 -8.85 -8.32 -13.95
CA LYS A 158 -9.95 -8.46 -14.90
C LYS A 158 -9.37 -8.45 -16.32
N CYS A 159 -10.06 -9.11 -17.23
CA CYS A 159 -9.68 -9.10 -18.64
C CYS A 159 -9.55 -7.66 -19.15
N TRP A 160 -8.43 -7.38 -19.79
CA TRP A 160 -8.11 -6.14 -20.50
C TRP A 160 -7.90 -4.87 -19.64
N VAL A 161 -8.31 -4.89 -18.36
CA VAL A 161 -8.24 -3.70 -17.48
C VAL A 161 -7.34 -3.90 -16.25
N GLY A 162 -6.77 -5.09 -16.08
CA GLY A 162 -5.93 -5.39 -14.92
C GLY A 162 -6.71 -5.36 -13.61
N THR A 163 -6.11 -4.80 -12.56
CA THR A 163 -6.69 -4.75 -11.20
C THR A 163 -7.53 -3.49 -10.93
N ASN A 164 -7.62 -2.55 -11.87
CA ASN A 164 -8.36 -1.30 -11.68
C ASN A 164 -9.88 -1.55 -11.74
N PRO A 165 -10.64 -1.32 -10.65
CA PRO A 165 -12.08 -1.55 -10.61
C PRO A 165 -12.90 -0.50 -11.37
N CYS A 166 -12.31 0.69 -11.61
CA CYS A 166 -13.01 1.85 -12.18
C CYS A 166 -12.94 1.91 -13.71
N ILE A 167 -12.35 0.90 -14.34
CA ILE A 167 -12.31 0.75 -15.79
C ILE A 167 -13.03 -0.56 -16.16
N LYS A 168 -13.82 -0.50 -17.19
CA LYS A 168 -14.52 -1.66 -17.75
C LYS A 168 -14.22 -1.75 -19.25
N TYR A 169 -13.81 -2.92 -19.71
CA TYR A 169 -13.69 -3.20 -21.13
C TYR A 169 -15.09 -3.37 -21.75
N ILE A 170 -15.36 -2.65 -22.83
CA ILE A 170 -16.62 -2.66 -23.58
C ILE A 170 -16.43 -2.99 -25.07
N GLY A 171 -15.19 -3.33 -25.44
CA GLY A 171 -14.87 -3.75 -26.81
C GLY A 171 -15.47 -5.10 -27.18
N PRO A 172 -15.25 -5.54 -28.41
CA PRO A 172 -15.71 -6.87 -28.85
C PRO A 172 -15.06 -7.97 -28.02
N PRO A 173 -15.75 -9.11 -27.81
CA PRO A 173 -15.12 -10.26 -27.19
C PRO A 173 -13.86 -10.65 -28.01
N ALA A 174 -12.83 -11.14 -27.31
CA ALA A 174 -11.64 -11.63 -28.01
C ALA A 174 -12.02 -12.77 -28.96
N PRO A 175 -11.36 -12.84 -30.11
CA PRO A 175 -11.56 -13.90 -31.10
C PRO A 175 -11.19 -15.28 -30.56
#